data_ea1de237683ed647a6a17ff24b139cbd
#
_entry.id   ea1de237683ed647a6a17ff24b139cbd
#
_cell.length_a   1.000
_cell.length_b   1.000
_cell.length_c   1.000
_cell.angle_alpha   90.00
_cell.angle_beta   90.00
_cell.angle_gamma   90.00
#
_symmetry.space_group_name_H-M   'P 1'
#
loop_
_entity.id
_entity.type
_entity.pdbx_description
1 polymer ?
#
loop_
_entity_poly.entity_id
_entity_poly.type
_entity_poly.pdbx_seq_one_letter_code
_entity_poly.pdbx_strand_id
1 'polypeptide(L)'
;FLPLIVVYIVRRHLKETPAFEQLKSDYKSGRKKFSFKFIANTPKRAYTSLVLIIMLTIQTSGYYGLMNWLPTIMRKQLGITATVTAGYVNLGMIPIILGMAVGMMTFGNILDRIGPRQAFAIFLVGSAIMIYTFTFAYNMWTLTILGAIVGFFSNGMYGGFGAVISRLYPAEIRATAANTLMGSGRALGAFSSVVIGWIMDNYDVAAVMLSLTIMYLISLAFMLTIPDFKKLGANSQYQETN
;
A
#
# COMPACT_ATOMS: atom_id res chain seq x y z
N PHE A 1 15.37 -19.72 6.90
CA PHE A 1 15.89 -20.66 5.88
C PHE A 1 14.89 -20.93 4.75
N LEU A 2 13.55 -20.99 5.02
CA LEU A 2 12.54 -21.28 4.00
C LEU A 2 12.61 -20.35 2.77
N PRO A 3 12.76 -19.02 2.89
CA PRO A 3 12.89 -18.12 1.73
C PRO A 3 14.10 -18.43 0.85
N LEU A 4 15.22 -18.88 1.43
CA LEU A 4 16.42 -19.23 0.68
C LEU A 4 16.21 -20.48 -0.19
N ILE A 5 15.47 -21.46 0.33
CA ILE A 5 15.10 -22.67 -0.43
C ILE A 5 14.19 -22.30 -1.61
N VAL A 6 13.20 -21.45 -1.37
CA VAL A 6 12.31 -20.96 -2.44
C VAL A 6 13.11 -20.19 -3.51
N VAL A 7 14.00 -19.29 -3.13
CA VAL A 7 14.87 -18.58 -4.07
C VAL A 7 15.76 -19.53 -4.87
N TYR A 8 16.30 -20.55 -4.25
CA TYR A 8 17.11 -21.59 -4.93
C TYR A 8 16.29 -22.36 -5.96
N ILE A 9 15.09 -22.81 -5.58
CA ILE A 9 14.15 -23.55 -6.47
C ILE A 9 13.75 -22.65 -7.66
N VAL A 10 13.37 -21.40 -7.38
CA VAL A 10 12.94 -20.42 -8.38
C VAL A 10 14.08 -20.16 -9.38
N ARG A 11 15.31 -19.90 -8.90
CA ARG A 11 16.48 -19.70 -9.77
C ARG A 11 16.81 -20.90 -10.66
N ARG A 12 16.53 -22.09 -10.18
CA ARG A 12 16.85 -23.32 -10.92
C ARG A 12 15.79 -23.65 -11.99
N HIS A 13 14.54 -23.28 -11.79
CA HIS A 13 13.41 -23.67 -12.64
C HIS A 13 12.87 -22.55 -13.53
N LEU A 14 13.08 -21.28 -13.16
CA LEU A 14 12.63 -20.17 -13.99
C LEU A 14 13.74 -19.73 -14.95
N LYS A 15 13.46 -19.86 -16.24
CA LYS A 15 14.26 -19.23 -17.30
C LYS A 15 13.95 -17.73 -17.34
N GLU A 16 14.97 -16.93 -17.58
CA GLU A 16 14.81 -15.48 -17.78
C GLU A 16 13.92 -15.24 -19.02
N THR A 17 13.06 -14.22 -18.95
CA THR A 17 12.21 -13.89 -20.10
C THR A 17 13.06 -13.36 -21.25
N PRO A 18 12.70 -13.63 -22.53
CA PRO A 18 13.45 -13.13 -23.69
C PRO A 18 13.67 -11.60 -23.66
N ALA A 19 12.67 -10.86 -23.17
CA ALA A 19 12.78 -9.41 -22.99
C ALA A 19 13.87 -9.00 -21.99
N PHE A 20 14.08 -9.79 -20.93
CA PHE A 20 15.14 -9.53 -19.95
C PHE A 20 16.52 -9.89 -20.49
N GLU A 21 16.65 -10.94 -21.29
CA GLU A 21 17.91 -11.30 -21.96
C GLU A 21 18.33 -10.22 -22.97
N GLN A 22 17.38 -9.67 -23.74
CA GLN A 22 17.65 -8.56 -24.64
C GLN A 22 18.10 -7.32 -23.87
N LEU A 23 17.42 -6.95 -22.80
CA LEU A 23 17.82 -5.84 -21.93
C LEU A 23 19.23 -6.03 -21.37
N LYS A 24 19.56 -7.23 -20.90
CA LYS A 24 20.88 -7.58 -20.37
C LYS A 24 21.98 -7.45 -21.43
N SER A 25 21.69 -7.82 -22.68
CA SER A 25 22.61 -7.66 -23.80
C SER A 25 22.81 -6.19 -24.15
N ASP A 26 21.76 -5.37 -24.15
CA ASP A 26 21.83 -3.93 -24.42
C ASP A 26 22.61 -3.16 -23.34
N TYR A 27 22.51 -3.57 -22.09
CA TYR A 27 23.33 -3.03 -20.99
C TYR A 27 24.78 -3.44 -21.11
N LYS A 28 25.07 -4.71 -21.45
CA LYS A 28 26.44 -5.19 -21.64
C LYS A 28 27.15 -4.54 -22.86
N SER A 29 26.38 -4.24 -23.90
CA SER A 29 26.90 -3.57 -25.11
C SER A 29 27.04 -2.05 -24.95
N GLY A 30 26.69 -1.48 -23.79
CA GLY A 30 26.77 -0.04 -23.55
C GLY A 30 25.70 0.78 -24.29
N ARG A 31 24.79 0.14 -24.99
CA ARG A 31 23.70 0.79 -25.74
C ARG A 31 22.68 1.46 -24.82
N LYS A 32 22.49 0.93 -23.59
CA LYS A 32 21.60 1.52 -22.56
C LYS A 32 22.37 1.67 -21.26
N LYS A 33 22.27 2.86 -20.64
CA LYS A 33 22.79 3.11 -19.29
C LYS A 33 21.62 3.14 -18.30
N PHE A 34 21.74 2.34 -17.24
CA PHE A 34 20.78 2.40 -16.14
C PHE A 34 20.92 3.74 -15.40
N SER A 35 19.84 4.47 -15.23
CA SER A 35 19.84 5.71 -14.47
C SER A 35 18.55 5.87 -13.70
N PHE A 36 18.65 6.10 -12.39
CA PHE A 36 17.51 6.51 -11.55
C PHE A 36 16.82 7.79 -12.05
N LYS A 37 17.52 8.60 -12.88
CA LYS A 37 16.95 9.79 -13.50
C LYS A 37 15.71 9.49 -14.35
N PHE A 38 15.54 8.26 -14.84
CA PHE A 38 14.36 7.89 -15.62
C PHE A 38 13.06 7.88 -14.82
N ILE A 39 13.12 7.75 -13.48
CA ILE A 39 11.93 7.81 -12.59
C ILE A 39 11.39 9.26 -12.54
N ALA A 40 12.28 10.25 -12.72
CA ALA A 40 11.94 11.67 -12.67
C ALA A 40 12.38 12.44 -13.93
N ASN A 41 12.46 11.76 -15.07
CA ASN A 41 13.03 12.30 -16.32
C ASN A 41 12.23 13.48 -16.90
N THR A 42 10.94 13.57 -16.61
CA THR A 42 10.10 14.68 -17.01
C THR A 42 9.37 15.24 -15.80
N PRO A 43 9.05 16.56 -15.77
CA PRO A 43 8.31 17.17 -14.65
C PRO A 43 7.03 16.40 -14.31
N LYS A 44 6.34 15.89 -15.34
CA LYS A 44 5.13 15.10 -15.19
C LYS A 44 5.38 13.76 -14.48
N ARG A 45 6.44 13.03 -14.87
CA ARG A 45 6.82 11.76 -14.21
C ARG A 45 7.30 12.00 -12.79
N ALA A 46 8.10 13.04 -12.56
CA ALA A 46 8.57 13.42 -11.23
C ALA A 46 7.38 13.70 -10.30
N TYR A 47 6.38 14.45 -10.77
CA TYR A 47 5.15 14.70 -10.03
C TYR A 47 4.36 13.42 -9.75
N THR A 48 4.14 12.58 -10.75
CA THR A 48 3.44 11.29 -10.57
C THR A 48 4.17 10.38 -9.58
N SER A 49 5.51 10.30 -9.67
CA SER A 49 6.34 9.55 -8.73
C SER A 49 6.20 10.07 -7.30
N LEU A 50 6.25 11.40 -7.11
CA LEU A 50 6.10 12.04 -5.82
C LEU A 50 4.73 11.73 -5.20
N VAL A 51 3.65 11.88 -5.98
CA VAL A 51 2.30 11.58 -5.49
C VAL A 51 2.15 10.10 -5.15
N LEU A 52 2.71 9.18 -5.94
CA LEU A 52 2.70 7.75 -5.62
C LEU A 52 3.47 7.45 -4.33
N ILE A 53 4.60 8.12 -4.07
CA ILE A 53 5.34 7.99 -2.80
C ILE A 53 4.48 8.49 -1.64
N ILE A 54 3.82 9.64 -1.78
CA ILE A 54 2.90 10.16 -0.75
C ILE A 54 1.78 9.17 -0.46
N MET A 55 1.12 8.65 -1.48
CA MET A 55 0.06 7.65 -1.33
C MET A 55 0.55 6.38 -0.64
N LEU A 56 1.72 5.86 -1.03
CA LEU A 56 2.35 4.69 -0.43
C LEU A 56 2.78 4.95 1.02
N THR A 57 3.29 6.15 1.32
CA THR A 57 3.64 6.56 2.68
C THR A 57 2.41 6.56 3.57
N ILE A 58 1.32 7.17 3.13
CA ILE A 58 0.07 7.24 3.91
C ILE A 58 -0.53 5.85 4.09
N GLN A 59 -0.55 5.05 3.05
CA GLN A 59 -1.05 3.68 3.13
C GLN A 59 -0.22 2.83 4.11
N THR A 60 1.10 2.94 4.06
CA THR A 60 2.01 2.24 4.97
C THR A 60 1.88 2.76 6.41
N SER A 61 1.64 4.07 6.58
CA SER A 61 1.36 4.68 7.89
C SER A 61 0.07 4.12 8.51
N GLY A 62 -0.96 3.94 7.71
CA GLY A 62 -2.20 3.29 8.16
C GLY A 62 -1.97 1.85 8.61
N TYR A 63 -1.17 1.09 7.85
CA TYR A 63 -0.79 -0.28 8.23
C TYR A 63 -0.04 -0.33 9.56
N TYR A 64 1.05 0.43 9.70
CA TYR A 64 1.84 0.45 10.93
C TYR A 64 1.07 1.06 12.09
N GLY A 65 0.23 2.05 11.84
CA GLY A 65 -0.63 2.67 12.84
C GLY A 65 -1.62 1.70 13.45
N LEU A 66 -2.20 0.82 12.64
CA LEU A 66 -3.11 -0.20 13.15
C LEU A 66 -2.35 -1.39 13.75
N MET A 67 -1.40 -1.97 13.01
CA MET A 67 -0.76 -3.23 13.42
C MET A 67 0.13 -3.09 14.65
N ASN A 68 0.97 -2.06 14.70
CA ASN A 68 1.91 -1.89 15.82
C ASN A 68 1.20 -1.40 17.09
N TRP A 69 0.13 -0.61 16.93
CA TRP A 69 -0.58 0.00 18.06
C TRP A 69 -1.86 -0.74 18.45
N LEU A 70 -2.25 -1.77 17.70
CA LEU A 70 -3.45 -2.57 18.00
C LEU A 70 -3.51 -3.05 19.46
N PRO A 71 -2.40 -3.59 20.07
CA PRO A 71 -2.42 -3.98 21.48
C PRO A 71 -2.77 -2.84 22.42
N THR A 72 -2.26 -1.65 22.15
CA THR A 72 -2.51 -0.46 22.97
C THR A 72 -3.92 0.07 22.75
N ILE A 73 -4.39 0.06 21.51
CA ILE A 73 -5.76 0.42 21.15
C ILE A 73 -6.76 -0.48 21.87
N MET A 74 -6.55 -1.80 21.82
CA MET A 74 -7.40 -2.76 22.51
C MET A 74 -7.41 -2.56 24.01
N ARG A 75 -6.26 -2.32 24.64
CA ARG A 75 -6.19 -2.02 26.07
C ARG A 75 -6.97 -0.76 26.45
N LYS A 76 -6.82 0.31 25.67
CA LYS A 76 -7.49 1.58 25.95
C LYS A 76 -9.00 1.52 25.67
N GLN A 77 -9.41 0.86 24.58
CA GLN A 77 -10.83 0.81 24.18
C GLN A 77 -11.64 -0.26 24.93
N LEU A 78 -11.04 -1.44 25.17
CA LEU A 78 -11.74 -2.57 25.78
C LEU A 78 -11.48 -2.69 27.30
N GLY A 79 -10.58 -1.86 27.87
CA GLY A 79 -10.21 -1.95 29.29
C GLY A 79 -9.52 -3.26 29.68
N ILE A 80 -8.86 -3.95 28.72
CA ILE A 80 -8.27 -5.27 28.92
C ILE A 80 -6.92 -5.14 29.62
N THR A 81 -6.68 -5.97 30.64
CA THR A 81 -5.40 -6.01 31.36
C THR A 81 -4.26 -6.58 30.49
N ALA A 82 -3.02 -6.21 30.81
CA ALA A 82 -1.83 -6.60 30.03
C ALA A 82 -1.65 -8.12 29.88
N THR A 83 -2.01 -8.89 30.90
CA THR A 83 -1.90 -10.36 30.92
C THR A 83 -2.86 -11.06 29.95
N VAL A 84 -4.02 -10.48 29.71
CA VAL A 84 -5.05 -11.04 28.82
C VAL A 84 -4.87 -10.55 27.39
N THR A 85 -4.16 -9.44 27.22
CA THR A 85 -4.03 -8.73 25.93
C THR A 85 -3.43 -9.62 24.83
N ALA A 86 -2.46 -10.47 25.12
CA ALA A 86 -1.75 -11.27 24.10
C ALA A 86 -2.69 -12.21 23.32
N GLY A 87 -3.58 -12.91 24.00
CA GLY A 87 -4.58 -13.78 23.34
C GLY A 87 -5.59 -13.00 22.52
N TYR A 88 -6.13 -11.92 23.08
CA TYR A 88 -7.12 -11.07 22.40
C TYR A 88 -6.52 -10.31 21.21
N VAL A 89 -5.26 -9.88 21.31
CA VAL A 89 -4.55 -9.23 20.18
C VAL A 89 -4.42 -10.19 19.01
N ASN A 90 -4.01 -11.44 19.25
CA ASN A 90 -3.91 -12.44 18.19
C ASN A 90 -5.26 -12.69 17.53
N LEU A 91 -6.32 -12.84 18.33
CA LEU A 91 -7.69 -13.00 17.81
C LEU A 91 -8.17 -11.77 17.02
N GLY A 92 -7.85 -10.57 17.46
CA GLY A 92 -8.19 -9.32 16.76
C GLY A 92 -7.39 -9.09 15.48
N MET A 93 -6.14 -9.56 15.41
CA MET A 93 -5.30 -9.44 14.21
C MET A 93 -5.73 -10.34 13.05
N ILE A 94 -6.21 -11.55 13.35
CA ILE A 94 -6.60 -12.51 12.30
C ILE A 94 -7.66 -11.92 11.35
N PRO A 95 -8.78 -11.36 11.80
CA PRO A 95 -9.78 -10.76 10.91
C PRO A 95 -9.23 -9.59 10.08
N ILE A 96 -8.37 -8.77 10.67
CA ILE A 96 -7.73 -7.66 9.95
C ILE A 96 -6.86 -8.20 8.81
N ILE A 97 -6.03 -9.21 9.08
CA ILE A 97 -5.15 -9.84 8.08
C ILE A 97 -5.99 -10.51 6.97
N LEU A 98 -7.07 -11.21 7.33
CA LEU A 98 -7.99 -11.79 6.36
C LEU A 98 -8.65 -10.72 5.50
N GLY A 99 -9.09 -9.62 6.11
CA GLY A 99 -9.61 -8.46 5.39
C GLY A 99 -8.60 -7.88 4.40
N MET A 100 -7.34 -7.73 4.82
CA MET A 100 -6.25 -7.31 3.94
C MET A 100 -6.06 -8.24 2.75
N ALA A 101 -6.02 -9.55 2.98
CA ALA A 101 -5.83 -10.54 1.93
C ALA A 101 -6.97 -10.50 0.91
N VAL A 102 -8.22 -10.51 1.37
CA VAL A 102 -9.40 -10.40 0.50
C VAL A 102 -9.40 -9.05 -0.23
N GLY A 103 -9.04 -7.96 0.45
CA GLY A 103 -8.92 -6.63 -0.14
C GLY A 103 -7.92 -6.59 -1.28
N MET A 104 -6.72 -7.17 -1.11
CA MET A 104 -5.69 -7.22 -2.16
C MET A 104 -6.14 -8.04 -3.36
N MET A 105 -6.80 -9.19 -3.14
CA MET A 105 -7.33 -10.03 -4.22
C MET A 105 -8.45 -9.34 -5.00
N THR A 106 -9.34 -8.66 -4.31
CA THR A 106 -10.48 -7.98 -4.94
C THR A 106 -10.08 -6.66 -5.60
N PHE A 107 -9.11 -5.95 -5.03
CA PHE A 107 -8.66 -4.66 -5.58
C PHE A 107 -8.14 -4.78 -7.01
N GLY A 108 -7.38 -5.83 -7.34
CA GLY A 108 -6.89 -6.08 -8.69
C GLY A 108 -8.05 -6.18 -9.71
N ASN A 109 -9.06 -6.97 -9.38
CA ASN A 109 -10.24 -7.14 -10.22
C ASN A 109 -11.04 -5.82 -10.38
N ILE A 110 -11.15 -5.04 -9.30
CA ILE A 110 -11.81 -3.73 -9.33
C ILE A 110 -11.00 -2.76 -10.19
N LEU A 111 -9.67 -2.72 -9.99
CA LEU A 111 -8.75 -1.89 -10.76
C LEU A 111 -8.87 -2.13 -12.27
N ASP A 112 -8.99 -3.40 -12.68
CA ASP A 112 -9.10 -3.78 -14.08
C ASP A 112 -10.47 -3.43 -14.69
N ARG A 113 -11.54 -3.47 -13.89
CA ARG A 113 -12.91 -3.18 -14.34
C ARG A 113 -13.23 -1.71 -14.43
N ILE A 114 -12.88 -0.92 -13.43
CA ILE A 114 -13.29 0.50 -13.34
C ILE A 114 -12.12 1.49 -13.50
N GLY A 115 -10.89 0.96 -13.62
CA GLY A 115 -9.69 1.77 -13.78
C GLY A 115 -9.11 2.29 -12.46
N PRO A 116 -7.83 2.74 -12.47
CA PRO A 116 -7.09 3.04 -11.26
C PRO A 116 -7.67 4.21 -10.47
N ARG A 117 -8.13 5.25 -11.15
CA ARG A 117 -8.65 6.46 -10.48
C ARG A 117 -9.86 6.15 -9.59
N GLN A 118 -10.82 5.40 -10.11
CA GLN A 118 -12.04 5.06 -9.37
C GLN A 118 -11.77 4.01 -8.30
N ALA A 119 -10.96 2.99 -8.63
CA ALA A 119 -10.59 1.94 -7.68
C ALA A 119 -9.88 2.52 -6.43
N PHE A 120 -8.85 3.35 -6.63
CA PHE A 120 -8.17 4.00 -5.50
C PHE A 120 -9.09 4.97 -4.75
N ALA A 121 -9.95 5.73 -5.45
CA ALA A 121 -10.89 6.64 -4.78
C ALA A 121 -11.84 5.88 -3.83
N ILE A 122 -12.43 4.78 -4.27
CA ILE A 122 -13.33 3.95 -3.45
C ILE A 122 -12.60 3.43 -2.21
N PHE A 123 -11.38 2.91 -2.38
CA PHE A 123 -10.62 2.35 -1.26
C PHE A 123 -10.10 3.43 -0.30
N LEU A 124 -9.68 4.59 -0.79
CA LEU A 124 -9.23 5.70 0.05
C LEU A 124 -10.38 6.30 0.85
N VAL A 125 -11.55 6.51 0.24
CA VAL A 125 -12.75 6.96 0.94
C VAL A 125 -13.22 5.91 1.93
N GLY A 126 -13.29 4.64 1.51
CA GLY A 126 -13.63 3.52 2.39
C GLY A 126 -12.67 3.41 3.58
N SER A 127 -11.36 3.59 3.37
CA SER A 127 -10.37 3.61 4.45
C SER A 127 -10.62 4.76 5.42
N ALA A 128 -10.84 5.97 4.92
CA ALA A 128 -11.08 7.14 5.77
C ALA A 128 -12.32 6.95 6.65
N ILE A 129 -13.43 6.49 6.06
CA ILE A 129 -14.68 6.23 6.79
C ILE A 129 -14.50 5.12 7.82
N MET A 130 -13.91 3.99 7.41
CA MET A 130 -13.80 2.82 8.28
C MET A 130 -12.81 3.01 9.42
N ILE A 131 -11.68 3.72 9.18
CA ILE A 131 -10.73 4.06 10.24
C ILE A 131 -11.37 5.00 11.26
N TYR A 132 -12.13 6.00 10.83
CA TYR A 132 -12.88 6.85 11.74
C TYR A 132 -13.92 6.06 12.54
N THR A 133 -14.68 5.20 11.87
CA THR A 133 -15.68 4.34 12.51
C THR A 133 -15.06 3.36 13.52
N PHE A 134 -13.81 2.93 13.29
CA PHE A 134 -13.06 2.06 14.22
C PHE A 134 -12.86 2.70 15.59
N THR A 135 -12.93 4.02 15.72
CA THR A 135 -12.93 4.73 16.99
C THR A 135 -14.04 4.26 17.93
N PHE A 136 -15.17 3.79 17.37
CA PHE A 136 -16.35 3.35 18.13
C PHE A 136 -16.37 1.83 18.39
N ALA A 137 -15.25 1.16 18.23
CA ALA A 137 -15.10 -0.28 18.48
C ALA A 137 -14.90 -0.57 19.99
N TYR A 138 -15.95 -0.48 20.78
CA TYR A 138 -15.89 -0.64 22.24
C TYR A 138 -16.07 -2.09 22.73
N ASN A 139 -16.24 -3.04 21.85
CA ASN A 139 -16.33 -4.45 22.22
C ASN A 139 -15.59 -5.33 21.20
N MET A 140 -15.29 -6.57 21.59
CA MET A 140 -14.50 -7.48 20.76
C MET A 140 -15.13 -7.78 19.41
N TRP A 141 -16.45 -7.90 19.34
CA TRP A 141 -17.16 -8.18 18.09
C TRP A 141 -17.09 -7.01 17.10
N THR A 142 -17.35 -5.78 17.58
CA THR A 142 -17.24 -4.59 16.73
C THR A 142 -15.81 -4.37 16.27
N LEU A 143 -14.82 -4.59 17.13
CA LEU A 143 -13.40 -4.49 16.79
C LEU A 143 -13.02 -5.51 15.71
N THR A 144 -13.49 -6.75 15.84
CA THR A 144 -13.24 -7.83 14.87
C THR A 144 -13.82 -7.50 13.50
N ILE A 145 -15.10 -7.11 13.45
CA ILE A 145 -15.81 -6.81 12.19
C ILE A 145 -15.23 -5.55 11.54
N LEU A 146 -15.15 -4.45 12.29
CA LEU A 146 -14.61 -3.20 11.77
C LEU A 146 -13.14 -3.34 11.39
N GLY A 147 -12.35 -4.10 12.17
CA GLY A 147 -10.97 -4.40 11.87
C GLY A 147 -10.79 -5.11 10.53
N ALA A 148 -11.62 -6.12 10.25
CA ALA A 148 -11.60 -6.81 8.95
C ALA A 148 -11.93 -5.85 7.80
N ILE A 149 -12.91 -4.98 7.96
CA ILE A 149 -13.31 -4.00 6.94
C ILE A 149 -12.23 -2.92 6.77
N VAL A 150 -11.64 -2.43 7.87
CA VAL A 150 -10.49 -1.50 7.81
C VAL A 150 -9.33 -2.15 7.08
N GLY A 151 -9.00 -3.41 7.40
CA GLY A 151 -7.96 -4.17 6.70
C GLY A 151 -8.22 -4.27 5.20
N PHE A 152 -9.47 -4.58 4.83
CA PHE A 152 -9.90 -4.69 3.44
C PHE A 152 -9.65 -3.39 2.67
N PHE A 153 -10.12 -2.25 3.15
CA PHE A 153 -9.96 -0.98 2.45
C PHE A 153 -8.54 -0.42 2.57
N SER A 154 -7.99 -0.31 3.79
CA SER A 154 -6.72 0.39 4.01
C SER A 154 -5.53 -0.30 3.37
N ASN A 155 -5.49 -1.64 3.41
CA ASN A 155 -4.37 -2.41 2.87
C ASN A 155 -4.67 -3.12 1.55
N GLY A 156 -5.95 -3.28 1.20
CA GLY A 156 -6.34 -3.92 -0.04
C GLY A 156 -5.78 -3.21 -1.28
N MET A 157 -5.76 -1.88 -1.29
CA MET A 157 -5.21 -1.10 -2.41
C MET A 157 -3.68 -1.27 -2.60
N TYR A 158 -2.96 -1.83 -1.59
CA TYR A 158 -1.53 -2.07 -1.71
C TYR A 158 -1.20 -3.01 -2.88
N GLY A 159 -2.04 -4.02 -3.14
CA GLY A 159 -1.90 -4.92 -4.28
C GLY A 159 -1.96 -4.24 -5.64
N GLY A 160 -2.63 -3.09 -5.73
CA GLY A 160 -2.77 -2.34 -6.99
C GLY A 160 -1.60 -1.44 -7.34
N PHE A 161 -0.75 -1.04 -6.39
CA PHE A 161 0.36 -0.14 -6.68
C PHE A 161 1.35 -0.75 -7.67
N GLY A 162 1.69 -2.03 -7.53
CA GLY A 162 2.55 -2.73 -8.48
C GLY A 162 1.99 -2.73 -9.89
N ALA A 163 0.70 -3.01 -10.05
CA ALA A 163 0.01 -2.99 -11.33
C ALA A 163 -0.01 -1.59 -11.96
N VAL A 164 -0.30 -0.56 -11.18
CA VAL A 164 -0.33 0.82 -11.67
C VAL A 164 1.06 1.30 -12.05
N ILE A 165 2.08 1.05 -11.23
CA ILE A 165 3.47 1.40 -11.54
C ILE A 165 3.90 0.69 -12.83
N SER A 166 3.51 -0.57 -13.02
CA SER A 166 3.84 -1.31 -14.23
C SER A 166 3.19 -0.75 -15.50
N ARG A 167 2.08 -0.03 -15.38
CA ARG A 167 1.41 0.66 -16.50
C ARG A 167 1.94 2.07 -16.77
N LEU A 168 2.53 2.71 -15.76
CA LEU A 168 3.03 4.09 -15.84
C LEU A 168 4.49 4.17 -16.30
N TYR A 169 5.27 3.11 -16.07
CA TYR A 169 6.71 3.12 -16.36
C TYR A 169 7.08 2.13 -17.45
N PRO A 170 8.03 2.50 -18.35
CA PRO A 170 8.53 1.62 -19.40
C PRO A 170 9.09 0.31 -18.84
N ALA A 171 9.04 -0.75 -19.64
CA ALA A 171 9.47 -2.09 -19.23
C ALA A 171 10.91 -2.13 -18.66
N GLU A 172 11.80 -1.29 -19.22
CA GLU A 172 13.21 -1.23 -18.85
C GLU A 172 13.45 -0.78 -17.41
N ILE A 173 12.60 0.09 -16.89
CA ILE A 173 12.78 0.67 -15.54
C ILE A 173 11.67 0.28 -14.58
N ARG A 174 10.68 -0.48 -15.02
CA ARG A 174 9.45 -0.84 -14.27
C ARG A 174 9.77 -1.46 -12.92
N ALA A 175 10.64 -2.46 -12.89
CA ALA A 175 11.02 -3.14 -11.64
C ALA A 175 11.75 -2.19 -10.68
N THR A 176 12.63 -1.34 -11.21
CA THR A 176 13.33 -0.34 -10.40
C THR A 176 12.39 0.73 -9.88
N ALA A 177 11.51 1.25 -10.74
CA ALA A 177 10.49 2.22 -10.33
C ALA A 177 9.60 1.63 -9.22
N ALA A 178 9.11 0.40 -9.39
CA ALA A 178 8.30 -0.27 -8.37
C ALA A 178 9.05 -0.39 -7.04
N ASN A 179 10.28 -0.93 -7.05
CA ASN A 179 11.05 -1.09 -5.83
C ASN A 179 11.43 0.24 -5.17
N THR A 180 11.79 1.26 -5.95
CA THR A 180 12.16 2.58 -5.42
C THR A 180 10.94 3.28 -4.83
N LEU A 181 9.82 3.35 -5.54
CA LEU A 181 8.62 4.04 -5.07
C LEU A 181 8.02 3.33 -3.85
N MET A 182 7.86 2.00 -3.93
CA MET A 182 7.31 1.23 -2.80
C MET A 182 8.27 1.20 -1.61
N GLY A 183 9.58 1.11 -1.85
CA GLY A 183 10.60 1.17 -0.80
C GLY A 183 10.64 2.53 -0.11
N SER A 184 10.59 3.62 -0.87
CA SER A 184 10.54 4.98 -0.33
C SER A 184 9.27 5.22 0.50
N GLY A 185 8.12 4.79 -0.02
CA GLY A 185 6.86 4.89 0.71
C GLY A 185 6.87 4.11 2.03
N ARG A 186 7.45 2.89 2.04
CA ARG A 186 7.61 2.09 3.27
C ARG A 186 8.57 2.74 4.26
N ALA A 187 9.71 3.23 3.79
CA ALA A 187 10.70 3.89 4.65
C ALA A 187 10.11 5.12 5.35
N LEU A 188 9.45 5.99 4.58
CA LEU A 188 8.79 7.17 5.14
C LEU A 188 7.60 6.80 6.03
N GLY A 189 6.80 5.82 5.62
CA GLY A 189 5.65 5.35 6.40
C GLY A 189 6.04 4.70 7.73
N ALA A 190 7.23 4.10 7.85
CA ALA A 190 7.71 3.53 9.10
C ALA A 190 7.87 4.58 10.21
N PHE A 191 8.24 5.82 9.87
CA PHE A 191 8.34 6.93 10.83
C PHE A 191 6.99 7.30 11.45
N SER A 192 5.89 6.98 10.79
CA SER A 192 4.55 7.25 11.32
C SER A 192 4.29 6.56 12.66
N SER A 193 4.91 5.39 12.92
CA SER A 193 4.77 4.71 14.20
C SER A 193 5.25 5.56 15.38
N VAL A 194 6.28 6.38 15.19
CA VAL A 194 6.78 7.30 16.21
C VAL A 194 5.78 8.44 16.44
N VAL A 195 5.26 9.02 15.35
CA VAL A 195 4.28 10.11 15.42
C VAL A 195 2.98 9.62 16.08
N ILE A 196 2.51 8.43 15.69
CA ILE A 196 1.32 7.81 16.27
C ILE A 196 1.52 7.52 17.75
N GLY A 197 2.72 7.03 18.15
CA GLY A 197 3.08 6.84 19.57
C GLY A 197 2.97 8.14 20.34
N TRP A 198 3.55 9.20 19.82
CA TRP A 198 3.48 10.51 20.46
C TRP A 198 2.03 11.01 20.61
N ILE A 199 1.19 10.83 19.57
CA ILE A 199 -0.24 11.17 19.66
C ILE A 199 -0.94 10.31 20.70
N MET A 200 -0.64 9.00 20.76
CA MET A 200 -1.24 8.06 21.69
C MET A 200 -0.87 8.36 23.14
N ASP A 201 0.34 8.88 23.40
CA ASP A 201 0.84 9.22 24.73
C ASP A 201 0.28 10.54 25.24
N ASN A 202 0.05 11.52 24.35
CA ASN A 202 -0.42 12.85 24.71
C ASN A 202 -1.93 13.06 24.56
N TYR A 203 -2.57 12.21 23.76
CA TYR A 203 -4.00 12.27 23.44
C TYR A 203 -4.63 10.89 23.60
N ASP A 204 -5.72 10.64 22.92
CA ASP A 204 -6.47 9.39 22.97
C ASP A 204 -6.44 8.62 21.63
N VAL A 205 -7.08 7.47 21.62
CA VAL A 205 -7.22 6.63 20.42
C VAL A 205 -8.00 7.37 19.32
N ALA A 206 -8.99 8.19 19.69
CA ALA A 206 -9.77 8.94 18.72
C ALA A 206 -8.93 9.95 17.94
N ALA A 207 -7.96 10.61 18.60
CA ALA A 207 -7.02 11.51 17.94
C ALA A 207 -6.14 10.79 16.92
N VAL A 208 -5.67 9.57 17.24
CA VAL A 208 -4.91 8.75 16.29
C VAL A 208 -5.77 8.38 15.10
N MET A 209 -7.00 7.88 15.30
CA MET A 209 -7.89 7.49 14.22
C MET A 209 -8.27 8.69 13.34
N LEU A 210 -8.50 9.85 13.94
CA LEU A 210 -8.77 11.08 13.21
C LEU A 210 -7.56 11.50 12.37
N SER A 211 -6.34 11.43 12.91
CA SER A 211 -5.12 11.79 12.18
C SER A 211 -4.91 10.88 10.97
N LEU A 212 -5.11 9.57 11.12
CA LEU A 212 -5.05 8.62 10.01
C LEU A 212 -6.15 8.89 8.97
N THR A 213 -7.37 9.19 9.41
CA THR A 213 -8.47 9.55 8.51
C THR A 213 -8.11 10.76 7.64
N ILE A 214 -7.58 11.82 8.26
CA ILE A 214 -7.12 13.02 7.54
C ILE A 214 -6.02 12.67 6.53
N MET A 215 -5.06 11.83 6.91
CA MET A 215 -4.00 11.37 6.00
C MET A 215 -4.59 10.64 4.78
N TYR A 216 -5.58 9.77 4.94
CA TYR A 216 -6.23 9.10 3.80
C TYR A 216 -6.99 10.08 2.90
N LEU A 217 -7.63 11.11 3.46
CA LEU A 217 -8.27 12.18 2.67
C LEU A 217 -7.25 13.02 1.91
N ILE A 218 -6.09 13.32 2.51
CA ILE A 218 -4.96 13.97 1.83
C ILE A 218 -4.46 13.09 0.68
N SER A 219 -4.30 11.77 0.92
CA SER A 219 -3.93 10.82 -0.13
C SER A 219 -4.92 10.83 -1.29
N LEU A 220 -6.22 10.89 -0.99
CA LEU A 220 -7.28 11.00 -1.99
C LEU A 220 -7.13 12.29 -2.82
N ALA A 221 -6.92 13.42 -2.17
CA ALA A 221 -6.73 14.70 -2.84
C ALA A 221 -5.53 14.65 -3.81
N PHE A 222 -4.38 14.15 -3.35
CA PHE A 222 -3.21 13.97 -4.21
C PHE A 222 -3.44 12.97 -5.34
N MET A 223 -4.09 11.85 -5.07
CA MET A 223 -4.42 10.85 -6.09
C MET A 223 -5.25 11.44 -7.22
N LEU A 224 -6.22 12.29 -6.90
CA LEU A 224 -7.09 12.94 -7.90
C LEU A 224 -6.34 13.88 -8.83
N THR A 225 -5.17 14.39 -8.42
CA THR A 225 -4.33 15.28 -9.23
C THR A 225 -3.47 14.53 -10.26
N ILE A 226 -3.36 13.18 -10.22
CA ILE A 226 -2.59 12.41 -11.19
C ILE A 226 -3.34 12.36 -12.53
N PRO A 227 -2.82 13.04 -13.60
CA PRO A 227 -3.53 13.10 -14.88
C PRO A 227 -3.59 11.73 -15.58
N ASP A 228 -2.54 10.91 -15.36
CA ASP A 228 -2.39 9.62 -16.04
C ASP A 228 -3.39 8.57 -15.53
N PHE A 229 -3.86 8.68 -14.29
CA PHE A 229 -4.92 7.82 -13.76
C PHE A 229 -6.25 8.00 -14.51
N LYS A 230 -6.50 9.16 -15.08
CA LYS A 230 -7.69 9.42 -15.91
C LYS A 230 -7.57 8.76 -17.28
N LYS A 231 -6.33 8.65 -17.81
CA LYS A 231 -6.05 8.06 -19.13
C LYS A 231 -5.98 6.53 -19.10
N LEU A 232 -5.60 5.95 -17.97
CA LEU A 232 -5.60 4.51 -17.72
C LEU A 232 -7.01 4.01 -17.39
N GLY A 233 -8.01 4.27 -18.26
CA GLY A 233 -9.38 3.75 -18.10
C GLY A 233 -9.43 2.22 -18.14
N ALA A 234 -10.59 1.64 -17.79
CA ALA A 234 -10.84 0.21 -17.69
C ALA A 234 -10.46 -0.62 -18.95
N ASN A 235 -10.33 0.02 -20.11
CA ASN A 235 -10.09 -0.64 -21.41
C ASN A 235 -8.74 -0.24 -22.06
N SER A 236 -7.81 0.36 -21.35
CA SER A 236 -6.47 0.55 -21.92
C SER A 236 -5.71 -0.77 -21.93
N GLN A 237 -6.10 -1.68 -22.82
CA GLN A 237 -5.23 -2.72 -23.31
C GLN A 237 -3.93 -2.05 -23.74
N TYR A 238 -2.81 -2.65 -23.32
CA TYR A 238 -1.45 -2.31 -23.69
C TYR A 238 -1.38 -1.82 -25.15
N GLN A 239 -1.39 -0.53 -25.39
CA GLN A 239 -0.80 -0.02 -26.59
C GLN A 239 0.72 -0.07 -26.35
N GLU A 240 1.33 -1.14 -26.82
CA GLU A 240 2.73 -1.14 -27.18
C GLU A 240 2.88 0.01 -28.17
N THR A 241 3.32 1.15 -27.68
CA THR A 241 3.84 2.21 -28.55
C THR A 241 5.18 1.75 -29.07
N ASN A 242 5.16 1.35 -30.34
CA ASN A 242 6.30 1.25 -31.22
C ASN A 242 7.23 2.48 -31.11
#